data_e5c3c69533f85a67b1e9a3bd5b7b9a8c
#
_entry.id   e5c3c69533f85a67b1e9a3bd5b7b9a8c
#
_cell.length_a   1.000
_cell.length_b   1.000
_cell.length_c   1.000
_cell.angle_alpha   90.00
_cell.angle_beta   90.00
_cell.angle_gamma   90.00
#
_symmetry.space_group_name_H-M   'P 1'
#
loop_
_entity.id
_entity.type
_entity.pdbx_description
1 polymer ?
#
loop_
_entity_poly.entity_id
_entity_poly.type
_entity_poly.pdbx_seq_one_letter_code
_entity_poly.pdbx_strand_id
1 'polypeptide(L)'
;MKAVIFRAHGGPEVLEYTDFPAPDPRDGEVLVRLRAAALNRMDVTVRAGWPGIRLELPHINGADGAGVVAGVGAGVAELKPGDHVAINANLGCSRCEACRSGSASISRAR
;
A
#
# COMPACT_ATOMS: atom_id res chain seq x y z
N MET A 1 -14.32 6.25 -3.67
CA MET A 1 -14.25 4.79 -3.82
C MET A 1 -14.78 4.09 -2.58
N LYS A 2 -15.16 2.81 -2.67
CA LYS A 2 -15.45 2.00 -1.48
C LYS A 2 -14.16 1.48 -0.86
N ALA A 3 -14.04 1.55 0.47
CA ALA A 3 -12.90 1.05 1.21
C ALA A 3 -13.34 0.49 2.57
N VAL A 4 -12.53 -0.41 3.10
CA VAL A 4 -12.60 -0.83 4.50
C VAL A 4 -11.53 -0.07 5.26
N ILE A 5 -11.98 0.78 6.18
CA ILE A 5 -11.10 1.65 6.98
C ILE A 5 -11.25 1.35 8.46
N PHE A 6 -10.33 1.85 9.27
CA PHE A 6 -10.52 1.97 10.71
C PHE A 6 -10.04 3.34 11.20
N ARG A 7 -10.71 3.88 12.23
CA ARG A 7 -10.46 5.21 12.81
C ARG A 7 -9.78 5.12 14.18
N ALA A 8 -9.72 3.94 14.73
CA ALA A 8 -9.05 3.62 15.99
C ALA A 8 -8.55 2.19 15.94
N HIS A 9 -7.50 1.90 16.69
CA HIS A 9 -7.04 0.52 16.86
C HIS A 9 -8.04 -0.28 17.70
N GLY A 10 -8.17 -1.58 17.40
CA GLY A 10 -9.07 -2.46 18.12
C GLY A 10 -9.25 -3.81 17.44
N GLY A 11 -10.31 -4.52 17.83
CA GLY A 11 -10.74 -5.77 17.23
C GLY A 11 -11.43 -5.57 15.86
N PRO A 12 -12.06 -6.63 15.31
CA PRO A 12 -12.77 -6.55 14.04
C PRO A 12 -13.88 -5.52 13.99
N GLU A 13 -14.44 -5.15 15.14
CA GLU A 13 -15.53 -4.17 15.30
C GLU A 13 -15.15 -2.75 14.86
N VAL A 14 -13.86 -2.42 14.77
CA VAL A 14 -13.40 -1.09 14.33
C VAL A 14 -13.35 -0.95 12.81
N LEU A 15 -13.58 -2.03 12.07
CA LEU A 15 -13.59 -2.02 10.62
C LEU A 15 -14.90 -1.44 10.09
N GLU A 16 -14.78 -0.44 9.22
CA GLU A 16 -15.89 0.27 8.61
C GLU A 16 -15.80 0.17 7.08
N TYR A 17 -16.83 -0.37 6.43
CA TYR A 17 -16.95 -0.34 4.97
C TYR A 17 -17.71 0.92 4.56
N THR A 18 -17.01 1.85 3.94
CA THR A 18 -17.55 3.18 3.67
C THR A 18 -17.03 3.79 2.36
N ASP A 19 -17.60 4.92 1.98
CA ASP A 19 -17.03 5.76 0.92
C ASP A 19 -15.80 6.49 1.44
N PHE A 20 -14.74 6.45 0.68
CA PHE A 20 -13.46 7.09 0.99
C PHE A 20 -12.89 7.78 -0.25
N PRO A 21 -12.21 8.90 -0.12
CA PRO A 21 -11.58 9.57 -1.25
C PRO A 21 -10.65 8.64 -2.01
N ALA A 22 -10.74 8.64 -3.34
CA ALA A 22 -9.75 7.95 -4.16
C ALA A 22 -8.42 8.72 -4.08
N PRO A 23 -7.28 8.02 -3.94
CA PRO A 23 -6.00 8.70 -3.96
C PRO A 23 -5.64 9.17 -5.37
N ASP A 24 -4.89 10.26 -5.44
CA ASP A 24 -4.21 10.69 -6.66
C ASP A 24 -2.73 10.29 -6.58
N PRO A 25 -2.14 9.73 -7.65
CA PRO A 25 -0.75 9.33 -7.65
C PRO A 25 0.15 10.56 -7.62
N ARG A 26 1.08 10.60 -6.67
CA ARG A 26 2.13 11.62 -6.57
C ARG A 26 3.25 11.32 -7.58
N ASP A 27 4.25 12.19 -7.65
CA ASP A 27 5.44 11.95 -8.46
C ASP A 27 6.11 10.63 -8.07
N GLY A 28 6.38 9.80 -9.08
CA GLY A 28 6.94 8.46 -8.90
C GLY A 28 5.96 7.39 -8.41
N GLU A 29 4.69 7.72 -8.18
CA GLU A 29 3.67 6.77 -7.74
C GLU A 29 2.78 6.29 -8.89
N VAL A 30 2.15 5.15 -8.68
CA VAL A 30 1.24 4.51 -9.62
C VAL A 30 -0.09 4.24 -8.93
N LEU A 31 -1.17 4.67 -9.55
CA LEU A 31 -2.52 4.33 -9.11
C LEU A 31 -2.95 3.01 -9.74
N VAL A 32 -3.25 2.02 -8.90
CA VAL A 32 -3.68 0.69 -9.34
C VAL A 32 -5.17 0.50 -9.01
N ARG A 33 -5.96 0.18 -10.02
CA ARG A 33 -7.32 -0.32 -9.80
C ARG A 33 -7.25 -1.79 -9.44
N LEU A 34 -7.41 -2.10 -8.16
CA LEU A 34 -7.34 -3.45 -7.64
C LEU A 34 -8.43 -4.36 -8.24
N ARG A 35 -8.04 -5.58 -8.58
CA ARG A 35 -8.89 -6.68 -9.01
C ARG A 35 -8.86 -7.83 -8.02
N ALA A 36 -7.78 -7.95 -7.26
CA ALA A 36 -7.60 -8.93 -6.20
C ALA A 36 -6.79 -8.30 -5.07
N ALA A 37 -7.06 -8.72 -3.85
CA ALA A 37 -6.30 -8.38 -2.66
C ALA A 37 -6.26 -9.60 -1.75
N ALA A 38 -5.31 -9.65 -0.83
CA ALA A 38 -5.20 -10.71 0.16
C ALA A 38 -5.06 -10.13 1.56
N LEU A 39 -5.51 -10.89 2.55
CA LEU A 39 -5.36 -10.58 3.96
C LEU A 39 -4.14 -11.32 4.50
N ASN A 40 -3.34 -10.61 5.29
CA ASN A 40 -2.16 -11.14 5.94
C ASN A 40 -2.30 -11.02 7.46
N ARG A 41 -1.52 -11.82 8.18
CA ARG A 41 -1.47 -11.73 9.64
C ARG A 41 -1.05 -10.34 10.13
N MET A 42 -0.22 -9.65 9.36
CA MET A 42 0.21 -8.29 9.64
C MET A 42 -0.97 -7.31 9.70
N ASP A 43 -1.98 -7.49 8.85
CA ASP A 43 -3.17 -6.64 8.84
C ASP A 43 -3.93 -6.68 10.17
N VAL A 44 -4.00 -7.86 10.79
CA VAL A 44 -4.60 -8.02 12.12
C VAL A 44 -3.78 -7.26 13.17
N THR A 45 -2.46 -7.37 13.12
CA THR A 45 -1.56 -6.69 14.07
C THR A 45 -1.60 -5.17 13.91
N VAL A 46 -1.60 -4.68 12.68
CA VAL A 46 -1.69 -3.25 12.37
C VAL A 46 -3.02 -2.67 12.86
N ARG A 47 -4.13 -3.37 12.61
CA ARG A 47 -5.45 -2.95 13.12
C ARG A 47 -5.50 -2.94 14.64
N ALA A 48 -4.98 -3.98 15.29
CA ALA A 48 -4.97 -4.08 16.76
C ALA A 48 -4.09 -3.04 17.44
N GLY A 49 -3.13 -2.48 16.72
CA GLY A 49 -2.12 -1.56 17.22
C GLY A 49 -0.78 -2.24 17.44
N TRP A 50 0.21 -1.86 16.64
CA TRP A 50 1.56 -2.38 16.76
C TRP A 50 2.42 -1.42 17.60
N PRO A 51 3.00 -1.86 18.72
CA PRO A 51 3.85 -1.01 19.54
C PRO A 51 4.98 -0.37 18.72
N GLY A 52 5.12 0.96 18.84
CA GLY A 52 6.16 1.71 18.13
C GLY A 52 5.83 2.14 16.71
N ILE A 53 4.71 1.69 16.14
CA ILE A 53 4.22 2.17 14.85
C ILE A 53 3.09 3.17 15.07
N ARG A 54 3.23 4.36 14.49
CA ARG A 54 2.17 5.36 14.43
C ARG A 54 1.58 5.37 13.03
N LEU A 55 0.28 5.17 12.93
CA LEU A 55 -0.47 5.27 11.69
C LEU A 55 -1.21 6.58 11.63
N GLU A 56 -1.32 7.13 10.43
CA GLU A 56 -2.32 8.17 10.15
C GLU A 56 -3.69 7.53 10.07
N LEU A 57 -4.63 8.07 10.83
CA LEU A 57 -6.01 7.62 10.87
C LEU A 57 -6.93 8.66 10.21
N PRO A 58 -7.96 8.26 9.49
CA PRO A 58 -8.39 6.89 9.21
C PRO A 58 -7.42 6.13 8.30
N HIS A 59 -7.26 4.82 8.51
CA HIS A 59 -6.32 3.98 7.78
C HIS A 59 -7.03 2.90 6.98
N ILE A 60 -6.58 2.66 5.75
CA ILE A 60 -6.97 1.52 4.92
C ILE A 60 -5.91 0.45 5.11
N ASN A 61 -6.32 -0.72 5.58
CA ASN A 61 -5.41 -1.84 5.86
C ASN A 61 -5.15 -2.67 4.61
N GLY A 62 -4.04 -3.40 4.61
CA GLY A 62 -3.66 -4.32 3.54
C GLY A 62 -2.36 -3.92 2.85
N ALA A 63 -1.63 -4.90 2.39
CA ALA A 63 -0.36 -4.73 1.69
C ALA A 63 -0.36 -5.42 0.31
N ASP A 64 -1.11 -6.50 0.17
CA ASP A 64 -1.15 -7.29 -1.06
C ASP A 64 -2.26 -6.84 -1.99
N GLY A 65 -1.92 -6.77 -3.27
CA GLY A 65 -2.88 -6.45 -4.30
C GLY A 65 -2.38 -6.77 -5.70
N ALA A 66 -3.32 -6.98 -6.59
CA ALA A 66 -3.05 -7.09 -8.02
C ALA A 66 -4.17 -6.39 -8.80
N GLY A 67 -3.84 -5.84 -9.94
CA GLY A 67 -4.84 -5.13 -10.72
C GLY A 67 -4.29 -4.50 -11.98
N VAL A 68 -4.91 -3.41 -12.38
CA VAL A 68 -4.58 -2.69 -13.61
C VAL A 68 -4.18 -1.26 -13.26
N VAL A 69 -3.11 -0.79 -13.84
CA VAL A 69 -2.67 0.62 -13.69
C VAL A 69 -3.78 1.53 -14.22
N ALA A 70 -4.28 2.41 -13.37
CA ALA A 70 -5.31 3.39 -13.69
C ALA A 70 -4.74 4.79 -13.96
N GLY A 71 -3.61 5.10 -13.38
CA GLY A 71 -2.91 6.37 -13.56
C GLY A 71 -1.47 6.30 -13.07
N VAL A 72 -0.65 7.22 -13.53
CA VAL A 72 0.77 7.32 -13.14
C VAL A 72 1.08 8.77 -12.80
N GLY A 73 1.89 8.96 -11.77
CA GLY A 73 2.45 10.26 -11.40
C GLY A 73 3.63 10.64 -12.30
N ALA A 74 4.09 11.87 -12.16
CA ALA A 74 5.23 12.36 -12.91
C ALA A 74 6.48 11.50 -12.64
N GLY A 75 7.32 11.32 -13.66
CA GLY A 75 8.58 10.56 -13.56
C GLY A 75 8.43 9.03 -13.63
N VAL A 76 7.22 8.49 -13.72
CA VAL A 76 6.99 7.07 -13.95
C VAL A 76 7.10 6.79 -15.45
N ALA A 77 8.13 6.05 -15.86
CA ALA A 77 8.40 5.74 -17.26
C ALA A 77 8.14 4.27 -17.62
N GLU A 78 8.22 3.36 -16.64
CA GLU A 78 8.18 1.92 -16.87
C GLU A 78 6.76 1.33 -16.90
N LEU A 79 5.78 2.06 -16.40
CA LEU A 79 4.38 1.63 -16.31
C LEU A 79 3.47 2.67 -16.95
N LYS A 80 2.38 2.19 -17.54
CA LYS A 80 1.35 3.03 -18.15
C LYS A 80 -0.05 2.52 -17.82
N PRO A 81 -1.08 3.37 -17.91
CA PRO A 81 -2.47 2.94 -17.78
C PRO A 81 -2.79 1.75 -18.67
N GLY A 82 -3.46 0.74 -18.12
CA GLY A 82 -3.78 -0.51 -18.77
C GLY A 82 -2.83 -1.67 -18.48
N ASP A 83 -1.65 -1.42 -17.94
CA ASP A 83 -0.72 -2.48 -17.57
C ASP A 83 -1.26 -3.31 -16.39
N HIS A 84 -1.10 -4.63 -16.46
CA HIS A 84 -1.44 -5.55 -15.38
C HIS A 84 -0.27 -5.67 -14.41
N VAL A 85 -0.52 -5.47 -13.14
CA VAL A 85 0.51 -5.44 -12.11
C VAL A 85 0.12 -6.22 -10.86
N ALA A 86 1.11 -6.76 -10.17
CA ALA A 86 1.02 -7.21 -8.79
C ALA A 86 1.89 -6.30 -7.91
N ILE A 87 1.37 -5.94 -6.74
CA ILE A 87 2.04 -5.05 -5.82
C ILE A 87 3.11 -5.81 -5.05
N ASN A 88 4.34 -5.33 -5.08
CA ASN A 88 5.39 -5.77 -4.17
C ASN A 88 5.38 -4.84 -2.95
N ALA A 89 4.94 -5.37 -1.80
CA ALA A 89 4.85 -4.61 -0.57
C ALA A 89 6.21 -4.26 0.08
N ASN A 90 7.31 -4.81 -0.44
CA ASN A 90 8.65 -4.49 0.03
C ASN A 90 9.13 -3.16 -0.56
N LEU A 91 8.90 -2.09 0.17
CA LEU A 91 9.35 -0.76 -0.23
C LEU A 91 10.82 -0.56 0.14
N GLY A 92 11.62 -0.26 -0.85
CA GLY A 92 13.03 0.11 -0.70
C GLY A 92 13.29 1.50 -1.26
N CYS A 93 14.47 2.03 -0.97
CA CYS A 93 14.89 3.34 -1.50
C CYS A 93 15.39 3.27 -2.96
N SER A 94 15.51 2.08 -3.54
CA SER A 94 16.02 1.77 -4.87
C SER A 94 17.47 2.23 -5.16
N ARG A 95 18.14 2.84 -4.17
CA ARG A 95 19.48 3.45 -4.31
C ARG A 95 20.58 2.76 -3.51
N CYS A 96 20.27 2.21 -2.32
CA CYS A 96 21.28 1.54 -1.51
C CYS A 96 21.68 0.19 -2.11
N GLU A 97 22.81 -0.33 -1.65
CA GLU A 97 23.35 -1.62 -2.11
C GLU A 97 22.33 -2.76 -1.95
N ALA A 98 21.64 -2.83 -0.81
CA ALA A 98 20.62 -3.84 -0.55
C ALA A 98 19.47 -3.79 -1.58
N CYS A 99 18.98 -2.60 -1.94
CA CYS A 99 17.93 -2.47 -2.95
C CYS A 99 18.46 -2.88 -4.34
N ARG A 100 19.67 -2.48 -4.69
CA ARG A 100 20.27 -2.78 -6.01
C ARG A 100 20.59 -4.26 -6.17
N SER A 101 20.85 -4.98 -5.09
CA SER A 101 21.08 -6.44 -5.07
C SER A 101 19.78 -7.26 -4.91
N GLY A 102 18.62 -6.64 -4.94
CA GLY A 102 17.32 -7.32 -4.82
C GLY A 102 16.85 -7.56 -3.38
N SER A 103 17.55 -7.05 -2.38
CA SER A 103 17.21 -7.19 -0.96
C SER A 103 16.54 -5.93 -0.39
N ALA A 104 15.53 -5.42 -1.09
CA ALA A 104 14.85 -4.17 -0.75
C ALA A 104 14.24 -4.16 0.67
N SER A 105 13.87 -5.32 1.21
CA SER A 105 13.31 -5.46 2.55
C SER A 105 14.27 -5.03 3.67
N ILE A 106 15.58 -5.02 3.41
CA ILE A 106 16.62 -4.57 4.34
C ILE A 106 17.20 -3.21 3.96
N SER A 107 16.49 -2.42 3.16
CA SER A 107 16.90 -1.06 2.81
C SER A 107 17.10 -0.20 4.07
N ARG A 108 18.24 0.49 4.14
CA ARG A 108 18.60 1.37 5.26
C ARG A 108 18.06 2.80 5.12
N ALA A 109 17.59 3.15 3.94
CA ALA A 109 17.04 4.47 3.62
C ALA A 109 15.59 4.32 3.18
N ARG A 110 14.67 4.62 4.06
CA ARG A 110 13.23 4.72 3.80
C ARG A 110 12.81 6.17 3.82
#